data_856148d59e86c46a314c7a849e1bd2be
#
_entry.id   856148d59e86c46a314c7a849e1bd2be
#
_cell.length_a   1.000
_cell.length_b   1.000
_cell.length_c   1.000
_cell.angle_alpha   90.00
_cell.angle_beta   90.00
_cell.angle_gamma   90.00
#
_symmetry.space_group_name_H-M   'P 1'
#
loop_
_entity.id
_entity.type
_entity.pdbx_description
1 polymer ?
#
loop_
_entity_poly.entity_id
_entity_poly.type
_entity_poly.pdbx_seq_one_letter_code
_entity_poly.pdbx_strand_id
1 'polypeptide(L)'
;SRRKLWEKGETSGHFLKVKDLFVDCDRDTILVKAEPVGPTCHTGERACFFARMTEEGQAGEEKTQDAGGGILDRVYQTILTRKASPQPDSYVSKLLQGGADRILKKVAEEAGEVIIAAKNQKREEIIYETADLLFHTLLVLGYHDVTLNEVYRELGTRFGKSGIRPSPEEGSRG
;
A
#
# COMPACT_ATOMS: atom_id res chain seq x y z
N SER A 1 24.97 -24.73 19.14
CA SER A 1 25.24 -23.29 19.06
C SER A 1 26.38 -23.02 18.09
N ARG A 2 26.20 -22.17 17.11
CA ARG A 2 27.23 -21.80 16.13
C ARG A 2 28.26 -20.90 16.85
N ARG A 3 29.51 -21.30 16.82
CA ARG A 3 30.62 -20.53 17.44
C ARG A 3 31.09 -19.33 16.61
N LYS A 4 30.57 -19.13 15.40
CA LYS A 4 30.90 -18.05 14.46
C LYS A 4 29.68 -17.29 14.07
N LEU A 5 29.76 -15.97 13.94
CA LEU A 5 28.74 -15.14 13.34
C LEU A 5 28.48 -15.64 11.92
N TRP A 6 27.22 -15.76 11.57
CA TRP A 6 26.77 -16.17 10.24
C TRP A 6 26.00 -15.04 9.59
N GLU A 7 26.38 -14.71 8.37
CA GLU A 7 25.70 -13.70 7.59
C GLU A 7 24.53 -14.34 6.81
N LYS A 8 23.33 -13.81 7.02
CA LYS A 8 22.15 -14.26 6.29
C LYS A 8 22.31 -13.90 4.81
N GLY A 9 22.29 -14.90 3.93
CA GLY A 9 22.43 -14.69 2.50
C GLY A 9 23.83 -14.95 1.93
N GLU A 10 24.82 -15.27 2.77
CA GLU A 10 26.21 -15.56 2.35
C GLU A 10 26.28 -16.60 1.21
N THR A 11 25.39 -17.60 1.25
CA THR A 11 25.36 -18.66 0.22
C THR A 11 24.31 -18.45 -0.85
N SER A 12 23.15 -17.90 -0.48
CA SER A 12 21.97 -17.79 -1.37
C SER A 12 21.87 -16.45 -2.11
N GLY A 13 22.64 -15.44 -1.69
CA GLY A 13 22.50 -14.07 -2.17
C GLY A 13 21.22 -13.37 -1.67
N HIS A 14 20.43 -14.02 -0.81
CA HIS A 14 19.18 -13.49 -0.27
C HIS A 14 19.41 -12.83 1.10
N PHE A 15 19.58 -11.52 1.09
CA PHE A 15 19.89 -10.73 2.27
C PHE A 15 18.64 -10.07 2.87
N LEU A 16 18.77 -9.68 4.15
CA LEU A 16 17.84 -8.79 4.84
C LEU A 16 18.56 -7.47 5.12
N LYS A 17 18.20 -6.41 4.39
CA LYS A 17 18.74 -5.07 4.64
C LYS A 17 17.99 -4.45 5.81
N VAL A 18 18.64 -4.33 6.95
CA VAL A 18 18.06 -3.67 8.12
C VAL A 18 17.79 -2.20 7.78
N LYS A 19 16.57 -1.74 8.03
CA LYS A 19 16.13 -0.36 7.85
C LYS A 19 16.00 0.36 9.20
N ASP A 20 15.36 -0.30 10.18
CA ASP A 20 15.10 0.28 11.48
C ASP A 20 15.20 -0.78 12.58
N LEU A 21 15.56 -0.32 13.78
CA LEU A 21 15.58 -1.10 15.00
C LEU A 21 14.73 -0.37 16.05
N PHE A 22 13.83 -1.10 16.68
CA PHE A 22 12.99 -0.59 17.75
C PHE A 22 13.18 -1.48 18.98
N VAL A 23 13.05 -0.88 20.14
CA VAL A 23 12.92 -1.60 21.42
C VAL A 23 11.50 -1.40 21.94
N ASP A 24 10.99 -2.37 22.67
CA ASP A 24 9.68 -2.27 23.32
C ASP A 24 9.71 -1.40 24.58
N CYS A 25 8.58 -1.29 25.28
CA CYS A 25 8.41 -0.36 26.40
C CYS A 25 9.25 -0.71 27.64
N ASP A 26 9.54 -1.99 27.88
CA ASP A 26 10.36 -2.49 28.99
C ASP A 26 11.80 -2.85 28.58
N ARG A 27 12.12 -2.67 27.28
CA ARG A 27 13.45 -2.80 26.68
C ARG A 27 14.04 -4.21 26.72
N ASP A 28 13.20 -5.23 26.75
CA ASP A 28 13.63 -6.62 26.71
C ASP A 28 13.49 -7.28 25.32
N THR A 29 12.78 -6.64 24.37
CA THR A 29 12.57 -7.13 23.02
C THR A 29 13.04 -6.13 21.96
N ILE A 30 13.66 -6.64 20.89
CA ILE A 30 14.10 -5.83 19.74
C ILE A 30 13.28 -6.23 18.51
N LEU A 31 12.57 -5.25 17.94
CA LEU A 31 11.93 -5.38 16.62
C LEU A 31 12.87 -4.86 15.54
N VAL A 32 13.22 -5.74 14.60
CA VAL A 32 14.06 -5.40 13.44
C VAL A 32 13.18 -5.26 12.21
N LYS A 33 13.10 -4.06 11.64
CA LYS A 33 12.53 -3.86 10.31
C LYS A 33 13.61 -4.05 9.26
N ALA A 34 13.38 -4.98 8.33
CA ALA A 34 14.34 -5.28 7.27
C ALA A 34 13.63 -5.44 5.91
N GLU A 35 14.31 -4.97 4.87
CA GLU A 35 13.90 -5.14 3.48
C GLU A 35 14.56 -6.41 2.92
N PRO A 36 13.78 -7.40 2.46
CA PRO A 36 14.33 -8.60 1.86
C PRO A 36 14.87 -8.33 0.46
N VAL A 37 16.07 -8.82 0.19
CA VAL A 37 16.63 -8.92 -1.17
C VAL A 37 16.45 -10.37 -1.62
N GLY A 38 15.45 -10.60 -2.46
CA GLY A 38 15.04 -11.94 -2.87
C GLY A 38 14.19 -12.67 -1.81
N PRO A 39 13.79 -13.92 -2.10
CA PRO A 39 13.02 -14.76 -1.18
C PRO A 39 13.79 -15.03 0.12
N THR A 40 13.16 -14.83 1.26
CA THR A 40 13.81 -15.10 2.56
C THR A 40 13.44 -16.46 3.15
N CYS A 41 12.37 -17.07 2.64
CA CYS A 41 11.96 -18.42 3.00
C CYS A 41 12.73 -19.47 2.16
N HIS A 42 13.04 -20.60 2.76
CA HIS A 42 13.67 -21.74 2.06
C HIS A 42 12.76 -22.38 1.01
N THR A 43 11.45 -22.12 1.06
CA THR A 43 10.47 -22.57 0.07
C THR A 43 10.39 -21.67 -1.17
N GLY A 44 11.15 -20.56 -1.20
CA GLY A 44 11.10 -19.54 -2.25
C GLY A 44 10.06 -18.44 -2.01
N GLU A 45 9.31 -18.51 -0.92
CA GLU A 45 8.35 -17.48 -0.53
C GLU A 45 9.06 -16.23 0.03
N ARG A 46 8.40 -15.07 -0.10
CA ARG A 46 8.96 -13.80 0.36
C ARG A 46 9.27 -13.79 1.86
N ALA A 47 8.47 -14.47 2.67
CA ALA A 47 8.64 -14.62 4.11
C ALA A 47 8.22 -16.01 4.55
N CYS A 48 8.66 -16.46 5.75
CA CYS A 48 8.24 -17.75 6.30
C CYS A 48 6.81 -17.77 6.83
N PHE A 49 6.22 -16.59 7.10
CA PHE A 49 4.88 -16.45 7.66
C PHE A 49 3.87 -16.14 6.54
N PHE A 50 3.58 -17.13 5.71
CA PHE A 50 2.65 -17.02 4.58
C PHE A 50 1.39 -17.89 4.73
N ALA A 51 1.33 -18.76 5.75
CA ALA A 51 0.17 -19.58 6.04
C ALA A 51 -0.50 -19.06 7.31
N ARG A 52 -1.82 -18.86 7.26
CA ARG A 52 -2.63 -18.49 8.42
C ARG A 52 -2.99 -19.74 9.21
N MET A 53 -2.89 -19.68 10.53
CA MET A 53 -3.48 -20.70 11.41
C MET A 53 -4.99 -20.50 11.49
N THR A 54 -5.76 -21.55 11.22
CA THR A 54 -7.19 -21.59 11.52
C THR A 54 -7.42 -21.83 13.01
N GLU A 55 -8.64 -21.58 13.51
CA GLU A 55 -9.00 -21.87 14.91
C GLU A 55 -8.84 -23.35 15.27
N GLU A 56 -8.84 -24.23 14.27
CA GLU A 56 -8.64 -25.68 14.41
C GLU A 56 -7.16 -26.09 14.39
N GLY A 57 -6.23 -25.13 14.33
CA GLY A 57 -4.79 -25.35 14.38
C GLY A 57 -4.17 -25.92 13.10
N GLN A 58 -4.91 -25.99 12.00
CA GLN A 58 -4.40 -26.42 10.71
C GLN A 58 -3.83 -25.23 9.94
N ALA A 59 -2.65 -25.40 9.33
CA ALA A 59 -2.10 -24.44 8.40
C ALA A 59 -2.91 -24.55 7.10
N GLY A 60 -3.89 -23.67 6.91
CA GLY A 60 -4.62 -23.56 5.65
C GLY A 60 -3.77 -22.87 4.61
N GLU A 61 -3.69 -23.42 3.41
CA GLU A 61 -3.32 -22.67 2.22
C GLU A 61 -4.45 -21.69 1.88
N GLU A 62 -4.74 -20.76 2.76
CA GLU A 62 -5.50 -19.61 2.35
C GLU A 62 -4.58 -18.74 1.53
N LYS A 63 -4.77 -18.75 0.22
CA LYS A 63 -4.53 -17.57 -0.61
C LYS A 63 -5.38 -16.48 0.03
N THR A 64 -4.85 -15.86 1.07
CA THR A 64 -5.53 -14.79 1.76
C THR A 64 -5.78 -13.70 0.74
N GLN A 65 -7.01 -13.65 0.26
CA GLN A 65 -7.63 -12.43 -0.22
C GLN A 65 -7.84 -11.47 0.97
N ASP A 66 -6.98 -11.53 1.99
CA ASP A 66 -6.90 -10.49 2.98
C ASP A 66 -6.22 -9.30 2.28
N ALA A 67 -7.08 -8.57 1.59
CA ALA A 67 -6.77 -7.31 0.97
C ALA A 67 -6.59 -6.21 2.04
N GLY A 68 -6.02 -6.55 3.21
CA GLY A 68 -5.74 -5.59 4.27
C GLY A 68 -4.91 -4.40 3.80
N GLY A 69 -4.54 -3.52 4.71
CA GLY A 69 -3.90 -2.23 4.42
C GLY A 69 -2.73 -2.22 3.43
N GLY A 70 -2.12 -3.37 3.12
CA GLY A 70 -1.06 -3.49 2.11
C GLY A 70 -1.54 -3.63 0.66
N ILE A 71 -2.85 -3.69 0.37
CA ILE A 71 -3.33 -3.85 -1.02
C ILE A 71 -3.02 -2.63 -1.89
N LEU A 72 -3.17 -1.42 -1.35
CA LEU A 72 -2.88 -0.19 -2.09
C LEU A 72 -1.40 -0.12 -2.51
N ASP A 73 -0.49 -0.53 -1.63
CA ASP A 73 0.94 -0.60 -1.95
C ASP A 73 1.21 -1.60 -3.08
N ARG A 74 0.58 -2.78 -3.05
CA ARG A 74 0.73 -3.79 -4.11
C ARG A 74 0.19 -3.31 -5.45
N VAL A 75 -0.98 -2.67 -5.45
CA VAL A 75 -1.56 -2.07 -6.67
C VAL A 75 -0.64 -0.96 -7.19
N TYR A 76 -0.16 -0.08 -6.31
CA TYR A 76 0.76 0.99 -6.70
C TYR A 76 2.08 0.45 -7.28
N GLN A 77 2.70 -0.57 -6.68
CA GLN A 77 3.89 -1.22 -7.23
C GLN A 77 3.63 -1.86 -8.60
N THR A 78 2.44 -2.43 -8.80
CA THR A 78 2.05 -2.95 -10.12
C THR A 78 1.96 -1.83 -11.15
N ILE A 79 1.41 -0.68 -10.79
CA ILE A 79 1.34 0.50 -11.66
C ILE A 79 2.75 0.97 -12.06
N LEU A 80 3.67 1.10 -11.10
CA LEU A 80 5.06 1.48 -11.38
C LEU A 80 5.76 0.46 -12.30
N THR A 81 5.53 -0.81 -12.08
CA THR A 81 6.07 -1.88 -12.93
C THR A 81 5.56 -1.74 -14.37
N ARG A 82 4.26 -1.46 -14.55
CA ARG A 82 3.65 -1.24 -15.87
C ARG A 82 4.09 0.07 -16.54
N LYS A 83 4.41 1.09 -15.74
CA LYS A 83 5.02 2.34 -16.24
C LYS A 83 6.42 2.10 -16.79
N ALA A 84 7.25 1.35 -16.03
CA ALA A 84 8.63 1.04 -16.42
C ALA A 84 8.73 0.02 -17.57
N SER A 85 7.80 -0.94 -17.63
CA SER A 85 7.74 -1.99 -18.63
C SER A 85 6.31 -2.17 -19.15
N PRO A 86 5.88 -1.33 -20.11
CA PRO A 86 4.53 -1.37 -20.66
C PRO A 86 4.21 -2.71 -21.35
N GLN A 87 3.00 -3.20 -21.14
CA GLN A 87 2.50 -4.42 -21.78
C GLN A 87 1.31 -4.09 -22.69
N PRO A 88 1.27 -4.61 -23.93
CA PRO A 88 0.23 -4.25 -24.92
C PRO A 88 -1.20 -4.52 -24.45
N ASP A 89 -1.40 -5.61 -23.70
CA ASP A 89 -2.71 -6.03 -23.21
C ASP A 89 -3.07 -5.50 -21.83
N SER A 90 -2.18 -4.72 -21.20
CA SER A 90 -2.41 -4.14 -19.88
C SER A 90 -3.26 -2.88 -19.96
N TYR A 91 -4.39 -2.88 -19.24
CA TYR A 91 -5.22 -1.68 -19.05
C TYR A 91 -4.44 -0.52 -18.44
N VAL A 92 -3.62 -0.80 -17.41
CA VAL A 92 -2.74 0.18 -16.77
C VAL A 92 -1.78 0.82 -17.78
N SER A 93 -1.11 0.00 -18.62
CA SER A 93 -0.21 0.51 -19.66
C SER A 93 -0.93 1.40 -20.66
N LYS A 94 -2.13 1.02 -21.09
CA LYS A 94 -2.95 1.81 -22.01
C LYS A 94 -3.39 3.15 -21.42
N LEU A 95 -3.72 3.19 -20.13
CA LEU A 95 -4.06 4.44 -19.43
C LEU A 95 -2.85 5.35 -19.30
N LEU A 96 -1.70 4.83 -18.85
CA LEU A 96 -0.47 5.60 -18.70
C LEU A 96 0.03 6.17 -20.02
N GLN A 97 -0.04 5.40 -21.12
CA GLN A 97 0.31 5.85 -22.45
C GLN A 97 -0.68 6.88 -23.01
N GLY A 98 -1.94 6.81 -22.58
CA GLY A 98 -2.99 7.76 -22.96
C GLY A 98 -2.83 9.15 -22.35
N GLY A 99 -1.90 9.33 -21.42
CA GLY A 99 -1.58 10.61 -20.80
C GLY A 99 -2.50 11.00 -19.64
N ALA A 100 -2.13 12.13 -19.01
CA ALA A 100 -2.78 12.61 -17.79
C ALA A 100 -4.30 12.81 -17.97
N ASP A 101 -4.73 13.45 -19.05
CA ASP A 101 -6.13 13.79 -19.25
C ASP A 101 -7.05 12.57 -19.25
N ARG A 102 -6.57 11.45 -19.81
CA ARG A 102 -7.32 10.20 -19.82
C ARG A 102 -7.47 9.60 -18.41
N ILE A 103 -6.41 9.69 -17.61
CA ILE A 103 -6.42 9.20 -16.22
C ILE A 103 -7.32 10.12 -15.37
N LEU A 104 -7.17 11.44 -15.49
CA LEU A 104 -7.95 12.43 -14.73
C LEU A 104 -9.44 12.35 -15.06
N LYS A 105 -9.78 12.09 -16.33
CA LYS A 105 -11.17 11.83 -16.74
C LYS A 105 -11.76 10.66 -15.97
N LYS A 106 -11.01 9.54 -15.83
CA LYS A 106 -11.47 8.38 -15.08
C LYS A 106 -11.66 8.70 -13.59
N VAL A 107 -10.75 9.44 -12.96
CA VAL A 107 -10.92 9.87 -11.57
C VAL A 107 -12.22 10.69 -11.39
N ALA A 108 -12.53 11.58 -12.32
CA ALA A 108 -13.75 12.36 -12.26
C ALA A 108 -15.03 11.51 -12.45
N GLU A 109 -14.99 10.53 -13.35
CA GLU A 109 -16.09 9.56 -13.57
C GLU A 109 -16.34 8.76 -12.29
N GLU A 110 -15.34 8.08 -11.76
CA GLU A 110 -15.47 7.23 -10.56
C GLU A 110 -15.89 8.04 -9.31
N ALA A 111 -15.38 9.26 -9.15
CA ALA A 111 -15.83 10.13 -8.07
C ALA A 111 -17.32 10.47 -8.18
N GLY A 112 -17.82 10.70 -9.41
CA GLY A 112 -19.26 10.90 -9.67
C GLY A 112 -20.09 9.66 -9.34
N GLU A 113 -19.59 8.46 -9.69
CA GLU A 113 -20.27 7.20 -9.45
C GLU A 113 -20.34 6.86 -7.96
N VAL A 114 -19.26 7.14 -7.18
CA VAL A 114 -19.29 7.04 -5.70
C VAL A 114 -20.39 7.94 -5.12
N ILE A 115 -20.53 9.18 -5.59
CA ILE A 115 -21.56 10.12 -5.10
C ILE A 115 -22.97 9.56 -5.40
N ILE A 116 -23.19 9.05 -6.59
CA ILE A 116 -24.49 8.51 -7.01
C ILE A 116 -24.82 7.25 -6.20
N ALA A 117 -23.87 6.33 -6.08
CA ALA A 117 -24.02 5.09 -5.31
C ALA A 117 -24.33 5.39 -3.82
N ALA A 118 -23.60 6.35 -3.23
CA ALA A 118 -23.81 6.77 -1.84
C ALA A 118 -25.18 7.42 -1.65
N LYS A 119 -25.61 8.30 -2.57
CA LYS A 119 -26.94 8.92 -2.53
C LYS A 119 -28.06 7.90 -2.63
N ASN A 120 -27.86 6.86 -3.42
CA ASN A 120 -28.83 5.78 -3.62
C ASN A 120 -28.74 4.70 -2.53
N GLN A 121 -27.83 4.84 -1.57
CA GLN A 121 -27.60 3.90 -0.44
C GLN A 121 -27.31 2.46 -0.89
N LYS A 122 -26.68 2.28 -2.04
CA LYS A 122 -26.36 0.98 -2.62
C LYS A 122 -24.97 0.53 -2.16
N ARG A 123 -24.93 -0.26 -1.10
CA ARG A 123 -23.70 -0.69 -0.43
C ARG A 123 -22.66 -1.29 -1.39
N GLU A 124 -23.07 -2.24 -2.23
CA GLU A 124 -22.18 -2.94 -3.16
C GLU A 124 -21.60 -1.99 -4.21
N GLU A 125 -22.41 -1.07 -4.74
CA GLU A 125 -21.96 -0.05 -5.68
C GLU A 125 -21.00 0.93 -5.01
N ILE A 126 -21.27 1.35 -3.75
CA ILE A 126 -20.34 2.21 -3.00
C ILE A 126 -18.96 1.54 -2.86
N ILE A 127 -18.92 0.25 -2.54
CA ILE A 127 -17.66 -0.51 -2.41
C ILE A 127 -16.94 -0.56 -3.75
N TYR A 128 -17.65 -0.90 -4.82
CA TYR A 128 -17.11 -1.05 -6.17
C TYR A 128 -16.53 0.27 -6.67
N GLU A 129 -17.32 1.34 -6.70
CA GLU A 129 -16.89 2.64 -7.22
C GLU A 129 -15.79 3.29 -6.37
N THR A 130 -15.81 3.04 -5.04
CA THR A 130 -14.72 3.51 -4.17
C THR A 130 -13.40 2.79 -4.49
N ALA A 131 -13.45 1.49 -4.80
CA ALA A 131 -12.25 0.75 -5.20
C ALA A 131 -11.71 1.26 -6.55
N ASP A 132 -12.57 1.55 -7.52
CA ASP A 132 -12.18 2.10 -8.81
C ASP A 132 -11.61 3.53 -8.68
N LEU A 133 -12.21 4.37 -7.83
CA LEU A 133 -11.69 5.69 -7.54
C LEU A 133 -10.28 5.62 -6.91
N LEU A 134 -10.08 4.73 -5.94
CA LEU A 134 -8.76 4.51 -5.33
C LEU A 134 -7.74 4.04 -6.37
N PHE A 135 -8.12 3.08 -7.22
CA PHE A 135 -7.26 2.57 -8.28
C PHE A 135 -6.83 3.67 -9.25
N HIS A 136 -7.76 4.48 -9.76
CA HIS A 136 -7.45 5.57 -10.68
C HIS A 136 -6.67 6.71 -9.99
N THR A 137 -6.89 6.94 -8.69
CA THR A 137 -6.06 7.87 -7.90
C THR A 137 -4.61 7.37 -7.81
N LEU A 138 -4.38 6.08 -7.59
CA LEU A 138 -3.03 5.50 -7.60
C LEU A 138 -2.36 5.62 -8.98
N LEU A 139 -3.12 5.55 -10.08
CA LEU A 139 -2.61 5.82 -11.43
C LEU A 139 -2.14 7.27 -11.59
N VAL A 140 -2.87 8.25 -11.03
CA VAL A 140 -2.41 9.67 -11.02
C VAL A 140 -1.09 9.77 -10.30
N LEU A 141 -0.97 9.18 -9.09
CA LEU A 141 0.27 9.21 -8.33
C LEU A 141 1.44 8.59 -9.11
N GLY A 142 1.23 7.39 -9.67
CA GLY A 142 2.25 6.71 -10.48
C GLY A 142 2.63 7.47 -11.75
N TYR A 143 1.68 8.14 -12.40
CA TYR A 143 1.93 8.95 -13.58
C TYR A 143 2.85 10.15 -13.26
N HIS A 144 2.59 10.83 -12.14
CA HIS A 144 3.33 12.01 -11.69
C HIS A 144 4.52 11.73 -10.78
N ASP A 145 4.93 10.47 -10.62
CA ASP A 145 6.04 10.04 -9.75
C ASP A 145 5.90 10.46 -8.28
N VAL A 146 4.65 10.63 -7.82
CA VAL A 146 4.33 10.89 -6.41
C VAL A 146 4.21 9.56 -5.68
N THR A 147 5.03 9.35 -4.67
CA THR A 147 5.02 8.08 -3.91
C THR A 147 3.83 7.98 -2.97
N LEU A 148 3.33 6.76 -2.78
CA LEU A 148 2.24 6.51 -1.83
C LEU A 148 2.65 6.88 -0.39
N ASN A 149 3.93 6.74 -0.05
CA ASN A 149 4.47 7.17 1.25
C ASN A 149 4.37 8.68 1.49
N GLU A 150 4.48 9.52 0.44
CA GLU A 150 4.28 10.97 0.58
C GLU A 150 2.83 11.28 0.95
N VAL A 151 1.88 10.58 0.32
CA VAL A 151 0.45 10.70 0.66
C VAL A 151 0.17 10.22 2.08
N TYR A 152 0.72 9.07 2.49
CA TYR A 152 0.58 8.56 3.86
C TYR A 152 1.17 9.53 4.89
N ARG A 153 2.32 10.14 4.60
CA ARG A 153 2.93 11.15 5.49
C ARG A 153 2.01 12.36 5.63
N GLU A 154 1.46 12.87 4.53
CA GLU A 154 0.55 14.01 4.56
C GLU A 154 -0.74 13.67 5.34
N LEU A 155 -1.33 12.50 5.15
CA LEU A 155 -2.46 12.03 5.95
C LEU A 155 -2.08 11.92 7.44
N GLY A 156 -0.89 11.41 7.75
CA GLY A 156 -0.36 11.32 9.11
C GLY A 156 -0.24 12.69 9.79
N THR A 157 0.13 13.74 9.05
CA THR A 157 0.20 15.11 9.62
C THR A 157 -1.17 15.66 10.01
N ARG A 158 -2.23 15.16 9.40
CA ARG A 158 -3.63 15.57 9.65
C ARG A 158 -4.31 14.71 10.71
N PHE A 159 -3.79 13.53 10.96
CA PHE A 159 -4.36 12.59 11.92
C PHE A 159 -4.37 13.19 13.33
N GLY A 160 -5.53 13.14 14.00
CA GLY A 160 -5.71 13.69 15.34
C GLY A 160 -5.86 15.23 15.42
N LYS A 161 -5.80 15.94 14.27
CA LYS A 161 -6.07 17.39 14.25
C LYS A 161 -7.53 17.65 13.89
N SER A 162 -8.14 18.66 14.57
CA SER A 162 -9.47 19.14 14.18
C SER A 162 -9.44 19.64 12.74
N GLY A 163 -10.35 19.14 11.89
CA GLY A 163 -10.54 19.64 10.52
C GLY A 163 -11.22 21.01 10.45
N ILE A 164 -11.61 21.57 11.58
CA ILE A 164 -12.24 22.87 11.68
C ILE A 164 -11.13 23.93 11.52
N ARG A 165 -11.12 24.61 10.38
CA ARG A 165 -10.29 25.81 10.22
C ARG A 165 -10.92 26.92 11.09
N PRO A 166 -10.15 27.62 11.96
CA PRO A 166 -10.69 28.80 12.65
C PRO A 166 -11.18 29.78 11.59
N SER A 167 -12.40 30.31 11.78
CA SER A 167 -12.93 31.35 10.91
C SER A 167 -12.02 32.59 10.98
N PRO A 168 -11.85 33.36 9.89
CA PRO A 168 -10.99 34.53 9.87
C PRO A 168 -11.42 35.65 10.86
N GLU A 169 -12.58 35.52 11.44
CA GLU A 169 -13.17 36.58 12.32
C GLU A 169 -12.73 36.49 13.79
N GLU A 170 -12.08 35.41 14.23
CA GLU A 170 -11.65 35.28 15.65
C GLU A 170 -10.23 35.83 15.93
N GLY A 171 -9.49 36.24 14.90
CA GLY A 171 -8.11 36.79 15.03
C GLY A 171 -8.01 38.32 15.21
N SER A 172 -9.14 39.07 15.29
CA SER A 172 -9.11 40.54 15.26
C SER A 172 -9.67 41.23 16.53
N ARG A 173 -9.71 40.49 17.65
CA ARG A 173 -10.02 41.09 18.96
C ARG A 173 -8.91 40.70 19.94
N GLY A 174 -7.85 41.50 19.95
CA GLY A 174 -6.79 41.47 20.93
C GLY A 174 -5.89 42.68 20.71
#